data_7fe69692ae2a2039333b7066f2b716b3
#
_entry.id   7fe69692ae2a2039333b7066f2b716b3
#
_cell.length_a   1.000
_cell.length_b   1.000
_cell.length_c   1.000
_cell.angle_alpha   90.00
_cell.angle_beta   90.00
_cell.angle_gamma   90.00
#
_symmetry.space_group_name_H-M   'P 1'
#
loop_
_entity.id
_entity.type
_entity.pdbx_description
1 polymer ?
#
loop_
_entity_poly.entity_id
_entity_poly.type
_entity_poly.pdbx_seq_one_letter_code
_entity_poly.pdbx_strand_id
1 'polypeptide(L)'
;MCLYLPFFVSVYRNWLKLSVILNLEVDLANSALLVLEDGSVFKGTAIGAQGVSVGEVVFNTSMTGYQEILTDPSYAEQIVTLTYPHIGNTGTNPEDVESDKIWSKGLVIRDLPLVASNFRNEQTLSDYLKANNIVGIADIDTRRLTRILRDKGAQNGCIMCVDSLDEAEALSQAKAFPGLKGMDLAKVVSTTETQQWDGGVWELGTGYKTGSDYKYHVVAYDYGAKHNILRMLVDRGCKLTLVPAQTPAEDVLAMNPDGVFLSNGPGDPEPCDYAIEAIKTIVDTGLPVFGICLGHQLLALASGAKTVKMKFGHHGANHPVQSLTTKEVLITSQNHGFAVNKDSLPNNIEISHISLFDKSIQGISFKDKPAFSFQGHPEASPGPQDIVGLFKQFKEMINKNAKKK
;
A
#
# COMPACT_ATOMS: atom_id res chain seq x y z
N MET A 1 35.86 49.69 -39.48
CA MET A 1 35.21 49.11 -38.32
C MET A 1 33.88 48.46 -38.72
N CYS A 2 33.87 47.37 -39.44
CA CYS A 2 32.69 46.62 -39.88
C CYS A 2 33.02 45.25 -40.53
N LEU A 3 33.80 44.37 -39.84
CA LEU A 3 34.13 43.04 -40.38
C LEU A 3 33.91 41.89 -39.37
N TYR A 4 33.32 42.15 -38.20
CA TYR A 4 33.09 41.14 -37.16
C TYR A 4 31.65 40.72 -36.95
N LEU A 5 30.64 41.37 -37.54
CA LEU A 5 29.22 41.05 -37.34
C LEU A 5 28.76 39.71 -37.96
N PRO A 6 29.21 39.26 -39.14
CA PRO A 6 28.69 38.03 -39.73
C PRO A 6 29.16 36.74 -39.02
N PHE A 7 30.34 36.79 -38.39
CA PHE A 7 30.87 35.62 -37.70
C PHE A 7 30.14 35.32 -36.37
N PHE A 8 29.78 36.35 -35.62
CA PHE A 8 29.01 36.22 -34.38
C PHE A 8 27.59 35.71 -34.63
N VAL A 9 26.90 36.15 -35.66
CA VAL A 9 25.55 35.71 -36.02
C VAL A 9 25.53 34.25 -36.48
N SER A 10 26.57 33.78 -37.18
CA SER A 10 26.69 32.39 -37.61
C SER A 10 26.97 31.43 -36.44
N VAL A 11 27.82 31.81 -35.51
CA VAL A 11 28.12 31.02 -34.29
C VAL A 11 26.90 30.97 -33.41
N TYR A 12 26.17 32.08 -33.22
CA TYR A 12 24.95 32.13 -32.39
C TYR A 12 23.79 31.30 -33.00
N ARG A 13 23.63 31.31 -34.32
CA ARG A 13 22.63 30.44 -35.01
C ARG A 13 22.99 28.96 -34.92
N ASN A 14 24.25 28.60 -34.97
CA ASN A 14 24.67 27.22 -34.81
C ASN A 14 24.54 26.75 -33.34
N TRP A 15 24.82 27.62 -32.36
CA TRP A 15 24.62 27.34 -30.94
C TRP A 15 23.13 27.16 -30.63
N LEU A 16 22.23 28.01 -31.12
CA LEU A 16 20.78 27.86 -30.99
C LEU A 16 20.27 26.59 -31.66
N LYS A 17 20.78 26.22 -32.82
CA LYS A 17 20.43 24.95 -33.47
C LYS A 17 20.95 23.74 -32.67
N LEU A 18 22.18 23.77 -32.17
CA LEU A 18 22.71 22.70 -31.30
C LEU A 18 21.98 22.59 -30.00
N SER A 19 21.64 23.70 -29.34
CA SER A 19 20.87 23.68 -28.07
C SER A 19 19.44 23.18 -28.26
N VAL A 20 18.79 23.51 -29.38
CA VAL A 20 17.48 23.00 -29.73
C VAL A 20 17.54 21.50 -30.08
N ILE A 21 18.56 21.06 -30.82
CA ILE A 21 18.72 19.62 -31.11
C ILE A 21 19.08 18.83 -29.85
N LEU A 22 20.01 19.34 -29.02
CA LEU A 22 20.38 18.71 -27.74
C LEU A 22 19.18 18.65 -26.77
N ASN A 23 18.38 19.70 -26.68
CA ASN A 23 17.15 19.68 -25.87
C ASN A 23 16.10 18.71 -26.44
N LEU A 24 15.95 18.61 -27.77
CA LEU A 24 15.06 17.65 -28.40
C LEU A 24 15.55 16.20 -28.22
N GLU A 25 16.86 15.93 -28.26
CA GLU A 25 17.41 14.60 -27.98
C GLU A 25 17.31 14.24 -26.50
N VAL A 26 17.52 15.20 -25.60
CA VAL A 26 17.32 15.00 -24.15
C VAL A 26 15.83 14.78 -23.80
N ASP A 27 14.91 15.52 -24.45
CA ASP A 27 13.47 15.34 -24.28
C ASP A 27 12.98 13.97 -24.80
N LEU A 28 13.56 13.46 -25.88
CA LEU A 28 13.20 12.14 -26.42
C LEU A 28 13.77 10.99 -25.55
N ALA A 29 14.96 11.14 -25.01
CA ALA A 29 15.61 10.11 -24.18
C ALA A 29 14.93 9.88 -22.82
N ASN A 30 14.11 10.82 -22.34
CA ASN A 30 13.41 10.74 -21.06
C ASN A 30 11.88 10.71 -21.19
N SER A 31 11.35 10.49 -22.40
CA SER A 31 9.92 10.46 -22.61
C SER A 31 9.27 9.21 -21.98
N ALA A 32 8.10 9.38 -21.42
CA ALA A 32 7.28 8.29 -20.88
C ALA A 32 5.82 8.40 -21.32
N LEU A 33 5.14 7.27 -21.32
CA LEU A 33 3.75 7.13 -21.72
C LEU A 33 2.99 6.33 -20.66
N LEU A 34 1.81 6.83 -20.24
CA LEU A 34 0.81 6.06 -19.52
C LEU A 34 -0.44 5.94 -20.39
N VAL A 35 -0.90 4.73 -20.63
CA VAL A 35 -2.15 4.46 -21.35
C VAL A 35 -3.08 3.63 -20.45
N LEU A 36 -4.32 4.08 -20.32
CA LEU A 36 -5.37 3.35 -19.59
C LEU A 36 -6.16 2.43 -20.55
N GLU A 37 -6.80 1.42 -20.02
CA GLU A 37 -7.61 0.46 -20.81
C GLU A 37 -8.79 1.12 -21.53
N ASP A 38 -9.27 2.29 -21.07
CA ASP A 38 -10.30 3.09 -21.74
C ASP A 38 -9.79 3.89 -22.94
N GLY A 39 -8.47 3.81 -23.25
CA GLY A 39 -7.81 4.55 -24.31
C GLY A 39 -7.31 5.94 -23.92
N SER A 40 -7.43 6.34 -22.66
CA SER A 40 -6.88 7.61 -22.18
C SER A 40 -5.34 7.56 -22.16
N VAL A 41 -4.72 8.59 -22.78
CA VAL A 41 -3.28 8.69 -22.94
C VAL A 41 -2.76 9.90 -22.16
N PHE A 42 -1.62 9.68 -21.47
CA PHE A 42 -0.84 10.69 -20.77
C PHE A 42 0.63 10.57 -21.18
N LYS A 43 1.20 11.67 -21.69
CA LYS A 43 2.62 11.80 -22.05
C LYS A 43 3.31 12.62 -21.00
N GLY A 44 4.48 12.16 -20.58
CA GLY A 44 5.28 12.79 -19.52
C GLY A 44 6.74 12.41 -19.60
N THR A 45 7.42 12.58 -18.48
CA THR A 45 8.86 12.36 -18.32
C THR A 45 9.10 11.08 -17.50
N ALA A 46 10.03 10.23 -17.97
CA ALA A 46 10.47 9.04 -17.25
C ALA A 46 11.33 9.46 -16.04
N ILE A 47 10.98 8.96 -14.85
CA ILE A 47 11.66 9.28 -13.59
C ILE A 47 12.26 8.05 -12.90
N GLY A 48 11.99 6.86 -13.41
CA GLY A 48 12.45 5.58 -12.87
C GLY A 48 13.33 4.80 -13.84
N ALA A 49 13.27 3.49 -13.75
CA ALA A 49 13.95 2.58 -14.64
C ALA A 49 13.36 2.62 -16.05
N GLN A 50 14.16 2.27 -17.06
CA GLN A 50 13.67 1.97 -18.40
C GLN A 50 12.88 0.66 -18.39
N GLY A 51 11.80 0.59 -19.15
CA GLY A 51 10.99 -0.61 -19.26
C GLY A 51 9.50 -0.35 -19.46
N VAL A 52 8.72 -1.42 -19.36
CA VAL A 52 7.27 -1.41 -19.47
C VAL A 52 6.69 -2.07 -18.23
N SER A 53 5.63 -1.48 -17.68
CA SER A 53 4.93 -2.05 -16.53
C SER A 53 3.43 -1.92 -16.67
N VAL A 54 2.71 -2.98 -16.27
CA VAL A 54 1.25 -3.08 -16.37
C VAL A 54 0.68 -3.40 -14.99
N GLY A 55 -0.48 -2.80 -14.68
CA GLY A 55 -1.18 -3.04 -13.41
C GLY A 55 -2.47 -2.24 -13.29
N GLU A 56 -3.21 -2.46 -12.21
CA GLU A 56 -4.38 -1.64 -11.89
C GLU A 56 -3.92 -0.26 -11.42
N VAL A 57 -4.36 0.81 -12.09
CA VAL A 57 -4.01 2.19 -11.75
C VAL A 57 -4.92 2.67 -10.63
N VAL A 58 -4.31 3.01 -9.51
CA VAL A 58 -5.00 3.57 -8.34
C VAL A 58 -4.45 4.96 -8.00
N PHE A 59 -5.22 5.77 -7.29
CA PHE A 59 -4.72 7.06 -6.79
C PHE A 59 -4.67 7.06 -5.26
N ASN A 60 -3.64 7.68 -4.69
CA ASN A 60 -3.49 7.87 -3.26
C ASN A 60 -3.43 9.36 -2.94
N THR A 61 -4.18 9.79 -1.92
CA THR A 61 -4.31 11.20 -1.52
C THR A 61 -3.36 11.61 -0.39
N SER A 62 -2.44 10.76 0.02
CA SER A 62 -1.42 11.10 1.03
C SER A 62 -0.50 12.20 0.52
N MET A 63 -0.13 13.12 1.40
CA MET A 63 0.79 14.23 1.08
C MET A 63 2.26 13.85 1.28
N THR A 64 2.52 12.81 2.07
CA THR A 64 3.85 12.32 2.46
C THR A 64 3.85 10.80 2.49
N GLY A 65 5.03 10.19 2.70
CA GLY A 65 5.14 8.75 2.88
C GLY A 65 5.11 7.97 1.56
N TYR A 66 5.62 8.55 0.49
CA TYR A 66 5.65 7.87 -0.81
C TYR A 66 6.57 6.63 -0.80
N GLN A 67 7.62 6.60 0.01
CA GLN A 67 8.51 5.46 0.12
C GLN A 67 7.82 4.30 0.83
N GLU A 68 7.10 4.57 1.92
CA GLU A 68 6.26 3.62 2.64
C GLU A 68 5.14 3.08 1.74
N ILE A 69 4.50 3.93 0.93
CA ILE A 69 3.49 3.54 -0.05
C ILE A 69 4.07 2.58 -1.10
N LEU A 70 5.24 2.90 -1.66
CA LEU A 70 5.89 2.07 -2.68
C LEU A 70 6.28 0.69 -2.16
N THR A 71 6.67 0.60 -0.88
CA THR A 71 7.13 -0.62 -0.22
C THR A 71 6.02 -1.38 0.52
N ASP A 72 4.79 -0.85 0.59
CA ASP A 72 3.63 -1.57 1.15
C ASP A 72 3.21 -2.72 0.22
N PRO A 73 3.28 -3.99 0.67
CA PRO A 73 2.89 -5.14 -0.13
C PRO A 73 1.44 -5.08 -0.65
N SER A 74 0.57 -4.32 0.00
CA SER A 74 -0.82 -4.15 -0.42
C SER A 74 -0.97 -3.48 -1.79
N TYR A 75 0.10 -2.84 -2.33
CA TYR A 75 0.13 -2.30 -3.69
C TYR A 75 0.67 -3.27 -4.76
N ALA A 76 0.85 -4.54 -4.44
CA ALA A 76 1.26 -5.53 -5.45
C ALA A 76 0.29 -5.54 -6.63
N GLU A 77 0.83 -5.58 -7.86
CA GLU A 77 0.11 -5.51 -9.14
C GLU A 77 -0.63 -4.16 -9.38
N GLN A 78 -0.31 -3.09 -8.63
CA GLN A 78 -0.89 -1.77 -8.80
C GLN A 78 0.14 -0.72 -9.25
N ILE A 79 -0.29 0.19 -10.13
CA ILE A 79 0.41 1.42 -10.50
C ILE A 79 -0.15 2.54 -9.63
N VAL A 80 0.68 3.14 -8.79
CA VAL A 80 0.24 4.13 -7.81
C VAL A 80 0.36 5.55 -8.36
N THR A 81 -0.75 6.28 -8.41
CA THR A 81 -0.79 7.72 -8.70
C THR A 81 -0.85 8.50 -7.40
N LEU A 82 0.13 9.33 -7.12
CA LEU A 82 0.10 10.24 -5.98
C LEU A 82 -0.52 11.59 -6.40
N THR A 83 -1.58 11.99 -5.69
CA THR A 83 -2.34 13.20 -6.06
C THR A 83 -1.70 14.49 -5.55
N TYR A 84 -0.81 14.40 -4.54
CA TYR A 84 -0.04 15.55 -4.07
C TYR A 84 0.95 15.99 -5.16
N PRO A 85 1.07 17.31 -5.43
CA PRO A 85 1.84 17.78 -6.59
C PRO A 85 3.34 17.50 -6.51
N HIS A 86 3.95 17.64 -5.33
CA HIS A 86 5.40 17.58 -5.15
C HIS A 86 5.81 16.29 -4.44
N ILE A 87 6.19 15.28 -5.20
CA ILE A 87 6.58 13.95 -4.69
C ILE A 87 8.08 13.72 -4.95
N GLY A 88 8.81 13.30 -3.92
CA GLY A 88 10.26 13.14 -3.93
C GLY A 88 11.02 14.27 -3.24
N ASN A 89 10.32 15.27 -2.71
CA ASN A 89 10.90 16.46 -2.08
C ASN A 89 11.66 16.18 -0.77
N THR A 90 11.38 15.08 -0.10
CA THR A 90 12.09 14.65 1.12
C THR A 90 13.19 13.62 0.85
N GLY A 91 13.34 13.16 -0.41
CA GLY A 91 14.24 12.06 -0.76
C GLY A 91 13.78 10.72 -0.23
N THR A 92 14.69 9.76 -0.19
CA THR A 92 14.48 8.42 0.35
C THR A 92 15.64 8.02 1.27
N ASN A 93 15.42 7.03 2.13
CA ASN A 93 16.40 6.50 3.07
C ASN A 93 16.10 5.02 3.37
N PRO A 94 17.02 4.23 3.94
CA PRO A 94 16.83 2.80 4.19
C PRO A 94 15.85 2.48 5.33
N GLU A 95 15.45 3.47 6.14
CA GLU A 95 14.60 3.24 7.31
C GLU A 95 13.10 3.37 6.99
N ASP A 96 12.70 4.22 6.03
CA ASP A 96 11.30 4.50 5.72
C ASP A 96 10.71 3.47 4.74
N VAL A 97 10.86 2.18 5.09
CA VAL A 97 10.34 1.06 4.30
C VAL A 97 9.39 0.20 5.12
N GLU A 98 8.36 -0.30 4.46
CA GLU A 98 7.34 -1.16 5.07
C GLU A 98 7.48 -2.64 4.67
N SER A 99 8.46 -2.96 3.82
CA SER A 99 8.90 -4.32 3.48
C SER A 99 10.27 -4.28 2.79
N ASP A 100 10.81 -5.45 2.45
CA ASP A 100 12.18 -5.60 1.93
C ASP A 100 12.35 -5.12 0.47
N LYS A 101 11.27 -4.79 -0.24
CA LYS A 101 11.32 -4.31 -1.63
C LYS A 101 10.13 -3.43 -1.99
N ILE A 102 10.21 -2.77 -3.14
CA ILE A 102 9.06 -2.10 -3.75
C ILE A 102 8.11 -3.15 -4.34
N TRP A 103 6.83 -3.04 -4.01
CA TRP A 103 5.78 -3.93 -4.51
C TRP A 103 4.91 -3.29 -5.59
N SER A 104 4.80 -1.95 -5.57
CA SER A 104 4.06 -1.25 -6.62
C SER A 104 4.68 -1.48 -7.99
N LYS A 105 3.84 -1.68 -9.01
CA LYS A 105 4.28 -1.88 -10.42
C LYS A 105 4.86 -0.62 -11.05
N GLY A 106 4.49 0.56 -10.56
CA GLY A 106 5.00 1.82 -11.07
C GLY A 106 4.48 3.02 -10.30
N LEU A 107 5.10 4.15 -10.53
CA LEU A 107 4.77 5.41 -9.88
C LEU A 107 4.34 6.47 -10.90
N VAL A 108 3.23 7.15 -10.61
CA VAL A 108 2.71 8.27 -11.38
C VAL A 108 2.64 9.50 -10.49
N ILE A 109 3.32 10.58 -10.87
CA ILE A 109 3.33 11.83 -10.12
C ILE A 109 3.15 13.03 -11.05
N ARG A 110 2.83 14.20 -10.46
CA ARG A 110 2.75 15.44 -11.20
C ARG A 110 4.13 16.05 -11.41
N ASP A 111 4.83 16.38 -10.32
CA ASP A 111 6.11 17.07 -10.36
C ASP A 111 7.16 16.27 -9.58
N LEU A 112 8.32 16.05 -10.18
CA LEU A 112 9.53 15.58 -9.50
C LEU A 112 10.38 16.79 -9.12
N PRO A 113 10.61 17.06 -7.83
CA PRO A 113 11.44 18.19 -7.40
C PRO A 113 12.88 18.09 -7.92
N LEU A 114 13.47 19.24 -8.29
CA LEU A 114 14.87 19.31 -8.72
C LEU A 114 15.86 18.98 -7.58
N VAL A 115 15.45 19.23 -6.33
CA VAL A 115 16.28 19.00 -5.15
C VAL A 115 15.43 18.34 -4.06
N ALA A 116 15.92 17.25 -3.51
CA ALA A 116 15.40 16.68 -2.28
C ALA A 116 16.03 17.41 -1.08
N SER A 117 15.20 17.80 -0.10
CA SER A 117 15.65 18.55 1.08
C SER A 117 15.02 17.99 2.35
N ASN A 118 15.74 17.10 3.02
CA ASN A 118 15.41 16.55 4.32
C ASN A 118 16.69 16.05 4.99
N PHE A 119 16.79 16.17 6.32
CA PHE A 119 17.97 15.73 7.07
C PHE A 119 18.20 14.21 7.04
N ARG A 120 17.17 13.43 6.70
CA ARG A 120 17.23 11.97 6.53
C ARG A 120 17.36 11.54 5.06
N ASN A 121 17.49 12.50 4.13
CA ASN A 121 17.63 12.18 2.72
C ASN A 121 19.03 11.56 2.44
N GLU A 122 19.04 10.36 1.89
CA GLU A 122 20.25 9.66 1.44
C GLU A 122 20.28 9.47 -0.07
N GLN A 123 19.09 9.44 -0.73
CA GLN A 123 18.95 9.17 -2.15
C GLN A 123 17.75 9.92 -2.73
N THR A 124 17.85 10.37 -4.00
CA THR A 124 16.69 10.94 -4.69
C THR A 124 15.64 9.87 -5.00
N LEU A 125 14.37 10.27 -5.12
CA LEU A 125 13.31 9.34 -5.53
C LEU A 125 13.59 8.69 -6.88
N SER A 126 14.13 9.45 -7.86
CA SER A 126 14.48 8.92 -9.18
C SER A 126 15.54 7.83 -9.10
N ASP A 127 16.61 8.06 -8.32
CA ASP A 127 17.67 7.07 -8.15
C ASP A 127 17.17 5.84 -7.39
N TYR A 128 16.29 6.03 -6.40
CA TYR A 128 15.64 4.95 -5.66
C TYR A 128 14.78 4.06 -6.57
N LEU A 129 13.96 4.65 -7.44
CA LEU A 129 13.16 3.90 -8.41
C LEU A 129 14.05 3.13 -9.39
N LYS A 130 15.12 3.76 -9.92
CA LYS A 130 16.08 3.11 -10.83
C LYS A 130 16.82 1.95 -10.16
N ALA A 131 17.30 2.15 -8.93
CA ALA A 131 17.99 1.12 -8.16
C ALA A 131 17.12 -0.12 -7.90
N ASN A 132 15.81 0.09 -7.78
CA ASN A 132 14.82 -0.98 -7.56
C ASN A 132 14.15 -1.46 -8.84
N ASN A 133 14.59 -1.01 -10.03
CA ASN A 133 14.04 -1.38 -11.33
C ASN A 133 12.53 -1.07 -11.48
N ILE A 134 12.09 0.05 -10.93
CA ILE A 134 10.68 0.49 -10.99
C ILE A 134 10.54 1.60 -12.03
N VAL A 135 9.58 1.45 -12.94
CA VAL A 135 9.21 2.50 -13.90
C VAL A 135 8.42 3.61 -13.21
N GLY A 136 8.59 4.84 -13.66
CA GLY A 136 7.85 5.97 -13.14
C GLY A 136 7.68 7.07 -14.17
N ILE A 137 6.56 7.78 -14.10
CA ILE A 137 6.22 8.89 -14.98
C ILE A 137 5.84 10.14 -14.17
N ALA A 138 6.42 11.28 -14.54
CA ALA A 138 6.10 12.61 -14.02
C ALA A 138 5.58 13.52 -15.16
N ASP A 139 5.27 14.76 -14.80
CA ASP A 139 4.84 15.85 -15.72
C ASP A 139 3.52 15.57 -16.43
N ILE A 140 2.64 14.77 -15.81
CA ILE A 140 1.29 14.49 -16.32
C ILE A 140 0.21 15.22 -15.52
N ASP A 141 -0.96 15.36 -16.10
CA ASP A 141 -2.15 15.85 -15.40
C ASP A 141 -2.76 14.77 -14.49
N THR A 142 -2.18 14.62 -13.29
CA THR A 142 -2.66 13.68 -12.27
C THR A 142 -4.08 14.01 -11.79
N ARG A 143 -4.53 15.28 -11.88
CA ARG A 143 -5.91 15.67 -11.56
C ARG A 143 -6.89 15.10 -12.58
N ARG A 144 -6.57 15.18 -13.89
CA ARG A 144 -7.37 14.56 -14.95
C ARG A 144 -7.42 13.04 -14.75
N LEU A 145 -6.27 12.40 -14.47
CA LEU A 145 -6.18 10.96 -14.22
C LEU A 145 -7.07 10.56 -13.04
N THR A 146 -6.92 11.22 -11.89
CA THR A 146 -7.72 10.96 -10.67
C THR A 146 -9.22 11.09 -10.94
N ARG A 147 -9.64 12.09 -11.74
CA ARG A 147 -11.06 12.24 -12.11
C ARG A 147 -11.56 11.06 -12.96
N ILE A 148 -10.76 10.58 -13.92
CA ILE A 148 -11.11 9.40 -14.72
C ILE A 148 -11.32 8.19 -13.81
N LEU A 149 -10.37 7.92 -12.91
CA LEU A 149 -10.44 6.78 -11.97
C LEU A 149 -11.66 6.90 -11.03
N ARG A 150 -11.94 8.09 -10.51
CA ARG A 150 -13.11 8.33 -9.66
C ARG A 150 -14.44 8.12 -10.43
N ASP A 151 -14.52 8.64 -11.67
CA ASP A 151 -15.75 8.66 -12.42
C ASP A 151 -16.04 7.32 -13.11
N LYS A 152 -15.01 6.61 -13.60
CA LYS A 152 -15.14 5.32 -14.30
C LYS A 152 -14.84 4.10 -13.42
N GLY A 153 -14.09 4.26 -12.35
CA GLY A 153 -13.56 3.19 -11.50
C GLY A 153 -12.05 3.01 -11.70
N ALA A 154 -11.44 2.12 -10.92
CA ALA A 154 -10.07 1.69 -11.14
C ALA A 154 -9.93 1.17 -12.58
N GLN A 155 -8.83 1.53 -13.24
CA GLN A 155 -8.53 1.19 -14.63
C GLN A 155 -7.23 0.42 -14.69
N ASN A 156 -7.15 -0.57 -15.56
CA ASN A 156 -5.86 -1.15 -15.91
C ASN A 156 -5.06 -0.14 -16.74
N GLY A 157 -3.76 -0.11 -16.54
CA GLY A 157 -2.87 0.81 -17.25
C GLY A 157 -1.53 0.19 -17.58
N CYS A 158 -0.87 0.79 -18.57
CA CYS A 158 0.49 0.45 -18.99
C CYS A 158 1.36 1.72 -18.96
N ILE A 159 2.47 1.68 -18.22
CA ILE A 159 3.53 2.71 -18.29
C ILE A 159 4.63 2.18 -19.21
N MET A 160 5.03 2.99 -20.20
CA MET A 160 6.20 2.74 -21.04
C MET A 160 7.24 3.83 -20.81
N CYS A 161 8.47 3.42 -20.49
CA CYS A 161 9.67 4.25 -20.36
C CYS A 161 10.76 3.60 -21.23
N VAL A 162 10.61 3.68 -22.55
CA VAL A 162 11.47 3.05 -23.55
C VAL A 162 11.77 4.04 -24.68
N ASP A 163 12.81 3.78 -25.46
CA ASP A 163 13.26 4.69 -26.54
C ASP A 163 12.20 4.89 -27.63
N SER A 164 11.33 3.91 -27.87
CA SER A 164 10.25 4.00 -28.88
C SER A 164 8.91 3.76 -28.19
N LEU A 165 8.16 4.83 -27.96
CA LEU A 165 6.84 4.78 -27.33
C LEU A 165 5.77 4.40 -28.35
N ASP A 166 4.96 3.40 -28.04
CA ASP A 166 3.86 2.92 -28.87
C ASP A 166 2.52 2.93 -28.07
N GLU A 167 1.63 3.87 -28.40
CA GLU A 167 0.33 4.01 -27.74
C GLU A 167 -0.59 2.80 -27.97
N ALA A 168 -0.51 2.16 -29.14
CA ALA A 168 -1.36 1.01 -29.49
C ALA A 168 -0.90 -0.23 -28.74
N GLU A 169 0.42 -0.44 -28.64
CA GLU A 169 0.98 -1.52 -27.84
C GLU A 169 0.69 -1.34 -26.34
N ALA A 170 0.88 -0.13 -25.81
CA ALA A 170 0.55 0.17 -24.41
C ALA A 170 -0.94 -0.07 -24.09
N LEU A 171 -1.84 0.32 -25.01
CA LEU A 171 -3.28 0.05 -24.86
C LEU A 171 -3.58 -1.45 -24.90
N SER A 172 -2.92 -2.20 -25.79
CA SER A 172 -3.07 -3.65 -25.90
C SER A 172 -2.66 -4.32 -24.59
N GLN A 173 -1.53 -3.93 -24.01
CA GLN A 173 -1.03 -4.48 -22.74
C GLN A 173 -1.94 -4.10 -21.55
N ALA A 174 -2.41 -2.84 -21.48
CA ALA A 174 -3.35 -2.41 -20.44
C ALA A 174 -4.65 -3.23 -20.47
N LYS A 175 -5.20 -3.51 -21.67
CA LYS A 175 -6.41 -4.33 -21.84
C LYS A 175 -6.21 -5.81 -21.56
N ALA A 176 -4.98 -6.32 -21.73
CA ALA A 176 -4.64 -7.73 -21.50
C ALA A 176 -4.50 -8.05 -20.00
N PHE A 177 -4.30 -7.04 -19.13
CA PHE A 177 -4.21 -7.27 -17.70
C PHE A 177 -5.59 -7.68 -17.14
N PRO A 178 -5.68 -8.81 -16.41
CA PRO A 178 -6.98 -9.35 -15.96
C PRO A 178 -7.65 -8.54 -14.83
N GLY A 179 -6.93 -7.59 -14.23
CA GLY A 179 -7.38 -6.87 -13.02
C GLY A 179 -7.20 -7.71 -11.75
N LEU A 180 -7.42 -7.11 -10.58
CA LEU A 180 -7.14 -7.75 -9.28
C LEU A 180 -8.23 -8.73 -8.83
N LYS A 181 -9.44 -8.68 -9.41
CA LYS A 181 -10.53 -9.57 -9.01
C LYS A 181 -10.17 -11.03 -9.32
N GLY A 182 -10.28 -11.91 -8.33
CA GLY A 182 -9.91 -13.31 -8.43
C GLY A 182 -8.41 -13.59 -8.28
N MET A 183 -7.57 -12.56 -8.03
CA MET A 183 -6.15 -12.74 -7.78
C MET A 183 -5.86 -12.96 -6.30
N ASP A 184 -5.36 -14.14 -5.96
CA ASP A 184 -4.76 -14.43 -4.66
C ASP A 184 -3.32 -13.93 -4.66
N LEU A 185 -3.14 -12.68 -4.24
CA LEU A 185 -1.82 -12.06 -4.11
C LEU A 185 -1.22 -12.23 -2.71
N ALA A 186 -2.02 -12.60 -1.71
CA ALA A 186 -1.53 -12.81 -0.34
C ALA A 186 -0.42 -13.87 -0.29
N LYS A 187 -0.58 -14.99 -1.00
CA LYS A 187 0.45 -16.04 -1.10
C LYS A 187 1.69 -15.63 -1.90
N VAL A 188 1.57 -14.60 -2.76
CA VAL A 188 2.69 -14.11 -3.59
C VAL A 188 3.62 -13.20 -2.79
N VAL A 189 3.04 -12.42 -1.87
CA VAL A 189 3.80 -11.44 -1.05
C VAL A 189 4.21 -11.97 0.31
N SER A 190 3.63 -13.08 0.73
CA SER A 190 3.87 -13.72 2.03
C SER A 190 5.31 -14.20 2.17
N THR A 191 5.79 -14.24 3.42
CA THR A 191 7.03 -14.98 3.75
C THR A 191 6.90 -16.44 3.36
N THR A 192 8.03 -17.07 3.02
CA THR A 192 8.08 -18.50 2.64
C THR A 192 8.35 -19.42 3.84
N GLU A 193 8.85 -18.87 4.95
CA GLU A 193 9.24 -19.60 6.13
C GLU A 193 8.74 -18.93 7.41
N THR A 194 8.52 -19.73 8.46
CA THR A 194 8.21 -19.20 9.79
C THR A 194 9.44 -18.50 10.35
N GLN A 195 9.26 -17.28 10.82
CA GLN A 195 10.34 -16.45 11.36
C GLN A 195 9.92 -15.70 12.63
N GLN A 196 10.91 -15.32 13.44
CA GLN A 196 10.70 -14.45 14.58
C GLN A 196 10.92 -12.99 14.18
N TRP A 197 10.09 -12.09 14.69
CA TRP A 197 10.24 -10.66 14.50
C TRP A 197 10.42 -9.97 15.86
N ASP A 198 11.47 -9.17 16.01
CA ASP A 198 11.82 -8.46 17.23
C ASP A 198 12.00 -6.94 17.05
N GLY A 199 11.90 -6.43 15.80
CA GLY A 199 11.99 -4.99 15.51
C GLY A 199 10.84 -4.22 16.13
N GLY A 200 11.14 -3.20 16.94
CA GLY A 200 10.18 -2.24 17.50
C GLY A 200 10.09 -0.96 16.66
N VAL A 201 9.29 0.01 17.12
CA VAL A 201 9.09 1.29 16.39
C VAL A 201 10.35 2.14 16.40
N TRP A 202 10.46 2.96 15.33
CA TRP A 202 11.53 3.91 15.16
C TRP A 202 11.43 5.09 16.13
N GLU A 203 12.58 5.54 16.64
CA GLU A 203 12.69 6.70 17.52
C GLU A 203 13.82 7.63 17.07
N LEU A 204 13.54 8.93 17.03
CA LEU A 204 14.52 9.92 16.59
C LEU A 204 15.79 9.87 17.46
N GLY A 205 16.94 9.75 16.81
CA GLY A 205 18.26 9.66 17.46
C GLY A 205 18.66 8.25 17.92
N THR A 206 17.74 7.29 17.87
CA THR A 206 17.98 5.88 18.25
C THR A 206 17.83 4.92 17.06
N GLY A 207 16.96 5.25 16.10
CA GLY A 207 16.55 4.34 15.03
C GLY A 207 15.50 3.33 15.50
N TYR A 208 15.46 2.15 14.89
CA TYR A 208 14.56 1.07 15.30
C TYR A 208 15.01 0.40 16.59
N LYS A 209 14.06 0.26 17.53
CA LYS A 209 14.30 -0.47 18.78
C LYS A 209 14.28 -1.96 18.56
N THR A 210 14.93 -2.71 19.43
CA THR A 210 14.75 -4.16 19.55
C THR A 210 13.82 -4.46 20.71
N GLY A 211 12.87 -5.34 20.51
CA GLY A 211 11.91 -5.71 21.54
C GLY A 211 12.56 -6.42 22.72
N SER A 212 12.06 -6.14 23.91
CA SER A 212 12.44 -6.78 25.18
C SER A 212 11.19 -6.96 26.04
N ASP A 213 11.33 -7.71 27.13
CA ASP A 213 10.26 -7.89 28.14
C ASP A 213 8.92 -8.39 27.57
N TYR A 214 9.00 -9.35 26.67
CA TYR A 214 7.81 -9.98 26.07
C TYR A 214 6.92 -10.63 27.13
N LYS A 215 5.62 -10.35 27.05
CA LYS A 215 4.59 -10.86 27.98
C LYS A 215 3.61 -11.80 27.30
N TYR A 216 3.50 -11.72 25.97
CA TYR A 216 2.53 -12.46 25.17
C TYR A 216 3.22 -13.06 23.96
N HIS A 217 2.82 -14.25 23.58
CA HIS A 217 3.20 -14.85 22.31
C HIS A 217 2.06 -14.62 21.31
N VAL A 218 2.34 -13.89 20.23
CA VAL A 218 1.40 -13.65 19.13
C VAL A 218 1.94 -14.32 17.87
N VAL A 219 1.12 -15.15 17.25
CA VAL A 219 1.40 -15.67 15.91
C VAL A 219 0.69 -14.77 14.90
N ALA A 220 1.46 -14.23 13.96
CA ALA A 220 0.97 -13.34 12.91
C ALA A 220 1.01 -14.06 11.57
N TYR A 221 -0.15 -14.17 10.90
CA TYR A 221 -0.20 -14.59 9.51
C TYR A 221 0.29 -13.46 8.62
N ASP A 222 1.25 -13.78 7.76
CA ASP A 222 1.79 -12.85 6.77
C ASP A 222 1.04 -12.96 5.45
N TYR A 223 0.10 -12.06 5.23
CA TYR A 223 -0.57 -11.87 3.95
C TYR A 223 0.03 -10.71 3.14
N GLY A 224 1.18 -10.19 3.56
CA GLY A 224 1.85 -8.98 3.10
C GLY A 224 1.94 -7.95 4.21
N ALA A 225 2.45 -8.36 5.36
CA ALA A 225 2.51 -7.56 6.57
C ALA A 225 3.44 -6.34 6.40
N LYS A 226 2.93 -5.14 6.65
CA LYS A 226 3.75 -3.96 6.80
C LYS A 226 4.61 -4.07 8.06
N HIS A 227 5.87 -3.71 7.94
CA HIS A 227 6.81 -3.73 9.06
C HIS A 227 6.32 -2.94 10.28
N ASN A 228 5.65 -1.80 10.06
CA ASN A 228 5.18 -0.98 11.17
C ASN A 228 4.05 -1.64 11.98
N ILE A 229 3.25 -2.52 11.38
CA ILE A 229 2.29 -3.35 12.13
C ILE A 229 3.02 -4.26 13.12
N LEU A 230 4.05 -4.96 12.64
CA LEU A 230 4.84 -5.87 13.46
C LEU A 230 5.59 -5.12 14.58
N ARG A 231 6.19 -3.97 14.23
CA ARG A 231 6.86 -3.09 15.20
C ARG A 231 5.91 -2.63 16.32
N MET A 232 4.68 -2.26 15.95
CA MET A 232 3.67 -1.83 16.93
C MET A 232 3.19 -2.94 17.87
N LEU A 233 3.17 -4.19 17.43
CA LEU A 233 2.87 -5.33 18.29
C LEU A 233 4.03 -5.61 19.26
N VAL A 234 5.26 -5.56 18.78
CA VAL A 234 6.47 -5.71 19.60
C VAL A 234 6.55 -4.66 20.72
N ASP A 235 6.32 -3.41 20.40
CA ASP A 235 6.30 -2.30 21.39
C ASP A 235 5.22 -2.47 22.47
N ARG A 236 4.24 -3.32 22.24
CA ARG A 236 3.21 -3.65 23.24
C ARG A 236 3.51 -4.89 24.05
N GLY A 237 4.73 -5.42 23.89
CA GLY A 237 5.24 -6.58 24.63
C GLY A 237 4.84 -7.92 24.03
N CYS A 238 4.54 -7.96 22.72
CA CYS A 238 4.29 -9.21 22.02
C CYS A 238 5.60 -9.78 21.44
N LYS A 239 5.91 -11.04 21.77
CA LYS A 239 6.86 -11.86 21.03
C LYS A 239 6.14 -12.32 19.77
N LEU A 240 6.68 -11.98 18.60
CA LEU A 240 6.01 -12.31 17.33
C LEU A 240 6.65 -13.51 16.66
N THR A 241 5.81 -14.46 16.27
CA THR A 241 6.14 -15.50 15.28
C THR A 241 5.35 -15.20 14.02
N LEU A 242 6.04 -14.84 12.95
CA LEU A 242 5.45 -14.60 11.64
C LEU A 242 5.38 -15.92 10.87
N VAL A 243 4.21 -16.27 10.35
CA VAL A 243 3.99 -17.51 9.62
C VAL A 243 3.50 -17.23 8.19
N PRO A 244 3.83 -18.10 7.22
CA PRO A 244 3.31 -18.00 5.86
C PRO A 244 1.79 -17.95 5.80
N ALA A 245 1.25 -17.28 4.77
CA ALA A 245 -0.19 -17.13 4.55
C ALA A 245 -0.95 -18.46 4.56
N GLN A 246 -0.34 -19.53 4.06
CA GLN A 246 -0.94 -20.86 3.90
C GLN A 246 -0.71 -21.79 5.10
N THR A 247 -0.14 -21.31 6.22
CA THR A 247 0.09 -22.13 7.41
C THR A 247 -1.23 -22.67 7.97
N PRO A 248 -1.38 -24.00 8.15
CA PRO A 248 -2.59 -24.59 8.72
C PRO A 248 -2.86 -24.09 10.15
N ALA A 249 -4.14 -24.05 10.53
CA ALA A 249 -4.54 -23.62 11.86
C ALA A 249 -3.91 -24.50 12.97
N GLU A 250 -3.81 -25.79 12.74
CA GLU A 250 -3.23 -26.77 13.68
C GLU A 250 -1.78 -26.45 14.02
N ASP A 251 -0.98 -26.05 13.03
CA ASP A 251 0.42 -25.68 13.22
C ASP A 251 0.55 -24.40 14.03
N VAL A 252 -0.32 -23.41 13.79
CA VAL A 252 -0.40 -22.17 14.58
C VAL A 252 -0.81 -22.47 16.01
N LEU A 253 -1.82 -23.30 16.21
CA LEU A 253 -2.31 -23.70 17.55
C LEU A 253 -1.28 -24.50 18.32
N ALA A 254 -0.48 -25.34 17.64
CA ALA A 254 0.63 -26.09 18.26
C ALA A 254 1.74 -25.19 18.83
N MET A 255 1.86 -23.95 18.33
CA MET A 255 2.78 -22.94 18.88
C MET A 255 2.31 -22.35 20.21
N ASN A 256 1.09 -22.68 20.68
CA ASN A 256 0.48 -22.18 21.90
C ASN A 256 0.45 -20.64 22.01
N PRO A 257 -0.08 -19.91 21.05
CA PRO A 257 -0.13 -18.46 21.10
C PRO A 257 -1.14 -17.94 22.13
N ASP A 258 -0.88 -16.75 22.66
CA ASP A 258 -1.82 -16.00 23.48
C ASP A 258 -2.84 -15.23 22.62
N GLY A 259 -2.53 -14.98 21.36
CA GLY A 259 -3.39 -14.36 20.36
C GLY A 259 -2.87 -14.56 18.95
N VAL A 260 -3.76 -14.41 17.96
CA VAL A 260 -3.44 -14.50 16.54
C VAL A 260 -3.70 -13.16 15.87
N PHE A 261 -2.77 -12.75 15.03
CA PHE A 261 -2.87 -11.53 14.25
C PHE A 261 -2.98 -11.86 12.75
N LEU A 262 -3.90 -11.19 12.05
CA LEU A 262 -4.13 -11.33 10.61
C LEU A 262 -3.69 -10.05 9.92
N SER A 263 -2.61 -10.10 9.14
CA SER A 263 -2.02 -8.91 8.58
C SER A 263 -2.84 -8.30 7.44
N ASN A 264 -2.45 -7.09 7.02
CA ASN A 264 -2.82 -6.51 5.74
C ASN A 264 -2.26 -7.33 4.58
N GLY A 265 -2.67 -6.99 3.36
CA GLY A 265 -2.15 -7.61 2.15
C GLY A 265 -2.91 -7.17 0.90
N PRO A 266 -2.39 -7.55 -0.30
CA PRO A 266 -2.97 -7.22 -1.59
C PRO A 266 -4.01 -8.23 -2.06
N GLY A 267 -4.70 -7.88 -3.15
CA GLY A 267 -5.52 -8.78 -3.95
C GLY A 267 -6.96 -8.93 -3.49
N ASP A 268 -7.59 -9.95 -4.03
CA ASP A 268 -8.96 -10.33 -3.69
C ASP A 268 -8.93 -11.30 -2.50
N PRO A 269 -9.72 -11.06 -1.43
CA PRO A 269 -9.77 -11.99 -0.30
C PRO A 269 -10.52 -13.29 -0.61
N GLU A 270 -11.46 -13.31 -1.57
CA GLU A 270 -12.31 -14.49 -1.82
C GLU A 270 -11.54 -15.75 -2.24
N PRO A 271 -10.47 -15.70 -3.08
CA PRO A 271 -9.71 -16.91 -3.44
C PRO A 271 -8.76 -17.42 -2.36
N CYS A 272 -8.66 -16.76 -1.20
CA CYS A 272 -7.79 -17.17 -0.09
C CYS A 272 -8.46 -18.24 0.81
N ASP A 273 -9.01 -19.31 0.25
CA ASP A 273 -9.76 -20.36 0.95
C ASP A 273 -8.98 -20.94 2.14
N TYR A 274 -7.69 -21.19 1.96
CA TYR A 274 -6.78 -21.69 3.00
C TYR A 274 -6.76 -20.80 4.24
N ALA A 275 -6.75 -19.48 4.05
CA ALA A 275 -6.75 -18.51 5.14
C ALA A 275 -8.13 -18.43 5.82
N ILE A 276 -9.22 -18.45 5.03
CA ILE A 276 -10.59 -18.42 5.53
C ILE A 276 -10.86 -19.63 6.44
N GLU A 277 -10.45 -20.84 6.03
CA GLU A 277 -10.60 -22.07 6.80
C GLU A 277 -9.76 -22.05 8.09
N ALA A 278 -8.49 -21.65 7.98
CA ALA A 278 -7.61 -21.52 9.13
C ALA A 278 -8.15 -20.50 10.17
N ILE A 279 -8.57 -19.34 9.71
CA ILE A 279 -9.14 -18.29 10.58
C ILE A 279 -10.40 -18.79 11.28
N LYS A 280 -11.30 -19.48 10.58
CA LYS A 280 -12.52 -20.07 11.17
C LYS A 280 -12.16 -21.03 12.28
N THR A 281 -11.25 -21.96 12.04
CA THR A 281 -10.76 -22.92 13.06
C THR A 281 -10.18 -22.20 14.27
N ILE A 282 -9.32 -21.19 14.07
CA ILE A 282 -8.70 -20.43 15.17
C ILE A 282 -9.74 -19.65 15.98
N VAL A 283 -10.66 -18.97 15.33
CA VAL A 283 -11.73 -18.20 16.01
C VAL A 283 -12.64 -19.13 16.85
N ASP A 284 -12.86 -20.37 16.39
CA ASP A 284 -13.66 -21.36 17.12
C ASP A 284 -13.00 -21.84 18.43
N THR A 285 -11.68 -21.73 18.55
CA THR A 285 -10.98 -22.04 19.82
C THR A 285 -11.19 -20.99 20.92
N GLY A 286 -11.68 -19.80 20.59
CA GLY A 286 -11.81 -18.69 21.54
C GLY A 286 -10.49 -17.96 21.82
N LEU A 287 -9.45 -18.16 21.00
CA LEU A 287 -8.25 -17.34 21.05
C LEU A 287 -8.55 -15.89 20.60
N PRO A 288 -7.89 -14.90 21.21
CA PRO A 288 -7.94 -13.52 20.75
C PRO A 288 -7.43 -13.38 19.29
N VAL A 289 -8.27 -12.76 18.44
CA VAL A 289 -7.91 -12.51 17.02
C VAL A 289 -8.09 -11.04 16.68
N PHE A 290 -7.09 -10.45 16.01
CA PHE A 290 -7.15 -9.11 15.45
C PHE A 290 -6.73 -9.12 13.99
N GLY A 291 -7.56 -8.55 13.10
CA GLY A 291 -7.29 -8.46 11.66
C GLY A 291 -7.25 -7.02 11.14
N ILE A 292 -6.28 -6.74 10.26
CA ILE A 292 -6.11 -5.43 9.61
C ILE A 292 -6.25 -5.59 8.08
N CYS A 293 -7.03 -4.72 7.44
CA CYS A 293 -7.21 -4.58 6.00
C CYS A 293 -7.61 -5.92 5.34
N LEU A 294 -6.71 -6.63 4.67
CA LEU A 294 -7.00 -7.98 4.14
C LEU A 294 -7.39 -8.93 5.27
N GLY A 295 -6.71 -8.89 6.42
CA GLY A 295 -7.08 -9.69 7.60
C GLY A 295 -8.47 -9.38 8.15
N HIS A 296 -8.96 -8.13 8.00
CA HIS A 296 -10.36 -7.78 8.30
C HIS A 296 -11.34 -8.46 7.34
N GLN A 297 -11.03 -8.44 6.04
CA GLN A 297 -11.87 -9.04 5.01
C GLN A 297 -11.91 -10.57 5.15
N LEU A 298 -10.76 -11.20 5.40
CA LEU A 298 -10.65 -12.64 5.63
C LEU A 298 -11.40 -13.08 6.91
N LEU A 299 -11.31 -12.29 7.99
CA LEU A 299 -12.06 -12.56 9.22
C LEU A 299 -13.60 -12.46 9.00
N ALA A 300 -14.02 -11.50 8.17
CA ALA A 300 -15.43 -11.39 7.79
C ALA A 300 -15.88 -12.58 6.93
N LEU A 301 -15.09 -13.00 5.94
CA LEU A 301 -15.38 -14.20 5.14
C LEU A 301 -15.44 -15.47 5.99
N ALA A 302 -14.50 -15.64 6.92
CA ALA A 302 -14.50 -16.76 7.87
C ALA A 302 -15.75 -16.81 8.77
N SER A 303 -16.39 -15.66 9.01
CA SER A 303 -17.67 -15.59 9.72
C SER A 303 -18.90 -15.93 8.86
N GLY A 304 -18.72 -16.05 7.53
CA GLY A 304 -19.80 -16.29 6.56
C GLY A 304 -20.32 -15.03 5.87
N ALA A 305 -19.70 -13.86 6.10
CA ALA A 305 -19.97 -12.65 5.32
C ALA A 305 -19.40 -12.76 3.90
N LYS A 306 -19.67 -11.76 3.06
CA LYS A 306 -19.16 -11.65 1.69
C LYS A 306 -18.39 -10.34 1.51
N THR A 307 -17.53 -10.31 0.51
CA THR A 307 -16.84 -9.09 0.10
C THR A 307 -17.32 -8.60 -1.26
N VAL A 308 -17.02 -7.35 -1.58
CA VAL A 308 -17.34 -6.72 -2.86
C VAL A 308 -16.16 -5.89 -3.33
N LYS A 309 -15.85 -5.93 -4.63
CA LYS A 309 -14.88 -5.01 -5.22
C LYS A 309 -15.48 -3.61 -5.25
N MET A 310 -14.75 -2.64 -4.73
CA MET A 310 -15.13 -1.22 -4.75
C MET A 310 -14.87 -0.62 -6.13
N LYS A 311 -15.57 0.47 -6.46
CA LYS A 311 -15.42 1.15 -7.76
C LYS A 311 -14.00 1.65 -7.99
N PHE A 312 -13.37 2.30 -7.01
CA PHE A 312 -12.00 2.83 -7.09
C PHE A 312 -11.21 2.64 -5.78
N GLY A 313 -11.79 1.96 -4.79
CA GLY A 313 -11.17 1.72 -3.49
C GLY A 313 -11.05 2.96 -2.60
N HIS A 314 -10.43 2.74 -1.45
CA HIS A 314 -10.01 3.81 -0.55
C HIS A 314 -8.48 3.77 -0.45
N HIS A 315 -7.83 4.86 -0.88
CA HIS A 315 -6.38 4.99 -0.83
C HIS A 315 -6.01 6.41 -0.39
N GLY A 316 -5.43 6.55 0.79
CA GLY A 316 -5.03 7.85 1.34
C GLY A 316 -4.96 7.87 2.86
N ALA A 317 -4.43 8.95 3.40
CA ALA A 317 -4.19 9.12 4.82
C ALA A 317 -5.11 10.17 5.47
N ASN A 318 -6.26 10.43 4.90
CA ASN A 318 -7.20 11.47 5.31
C ASN A 318 -8.67 11.01 5.32
N HIS A 319 -8.91 9.71 5.52
CA HIS A 319 -10.25 9.14 5.50
C HIS A 319 -10.91 9.23 6.87
N PRO A 320 -12.05 9.96 7.01
CA PRO A 320 -12.79 10.04 8.27
C PRO A 320 -13.60 8.77 8.49
N VAL A 321 -13.39 8.16 9.64
CA VAL A 321 -14.09 6.96 10.10
C VAL A 321 -14.76 7.25 11.43
N GLN A 322 -16.00 6.83 11.60
CA GLN A 322 -16.75 6.99 12.85
C GLN A 322 -16.83 5.69 13.62
N SER A 323 -16.42 5.71 14.88
CA SER A 323 -16.74 4.67 15.85
C SER A 323 -18.23 4.68 16.15
N LEU A 324 -18.89 3.54 15.99
CA LEU A 324 -20.33 3.43 16.31
C LEU A 324 -20.61 3.35 17.81
N THR A 325 -19.61 2.97 18.60
CA THR A 325 -19.72 2.91 20.07
C THR A 325 -19.51 4.28 20.71
N THR A 326 -18.38 4.93 20.44
CA THR A 326 -18.03 6.23 21.08
C THR A 326 -18.57 7.43 20.32
N LYS A 327 -18.96 7.27 19.06
CA LYS A 327 -19.38 8.33 18.11
C LYS A 327 -18.25 9.27 17.70
N GLU A 328 -17.04 9.03 18.16
CA GLU A 328 -15.84 9.77 17.73
C GLU A 328 -15.56 9.60 16.25
N VAL A 329 -15.09 10.66 15.64
CA VAL A 329 -14.59 10.65 14.25
C VAL A 329 -13.07 10.64 14.31
N LEU A 330 -12.48 9.66 13.65
CA LEU A 330 -11.04 9.42 13.61
C LEU A 330 -10.58 9.54 12.16
N ILE A 331 -9.45 10.19 11.94
CA ILE A 331 -8.84 10.26 10.61
C ILE A 331 -7.91 9.07 10.44
N THR A 332 -8.07 8.34 9.33
CA THR A 332 -7.41 7.05 9.14
C THR A 332 -6.67 6.97 7.82
N SER A 333 -5.63 6.13 7.79
CA SER A 333 -4.99 5.68 6.58
C SER A 333 -5.76 4.49 6.00
N GLN A 334 -5.98 4.49 4.67
CA GLN A 334 -6.73 3.48 3.95
C GLN A 334 -5.97 3.04 2.71
N ASN A 335 -5.95 1.75 2.44
CA ASN A 335 -5.40 1.18 1.21
C ASN A 335 -6.10 -0.14 0.88
N HIS A 336 -7.28 -0.10 0.29
CA HIS A 336 -8.02 -1.31 -0.08
C HIS A 336 -8.97 -1.08 -1.26
N GLY A 337 -9.04 -2.07 -2.16
CA GLY A 337 -9.95 -2.11 -3.32
C GLY A 337 -11.19 -2.98 -3.10
N PHE A 338 -11.28 -3.69 -1.97
CA PHE A 338 -12.41 -4.54 -1.59
C PHE A 338 -12.95 -4.09 -0.23
N ALA A 339 -14.22 -4.39 0.03
CA ALA A 339 -14.90 -4.07 1.29
C ALA A 339 -15.86 -5.20 1.68
N VAL A 340 -16.13 -5.33 2.98
CA VAL A 340 -17.14 -6.26 3.50
C VAL A 340 -18.53 -5.78 3.13
N ASN A 341 -19.35 -6.67 2.56
CA ASN A 341 -20.73 -6.39 2.20
C ASN A 341 -21.61 -6.38 3.47
N LYS A 342 -22.16 -5.20 3.78
CA LYS A 342 -22.99 -4.98 4.97
C LYS A 342 -24.20 -5.92 5.05
N ASP A 343 -24.83 -6.21 3.92
CA ASP A 343 -26.06 -7.00 3.86
C ASP A 343 -25.83 -8.52 4.07
N SER A 344 -24.54 -8.93 4.09
CA SER A 344 -24.15 -10.33 4.29
C SER A 344 -23.68 -10.65 5.71
N LEU A 345 -23.64 -9.66 6.62
CA LEU A 345 -23.11 -9.87 7.97
C LEU A 345 -23.99 -10.83 8.78
N PRO A 346 -23.40 -11.87 9.41
CA PRO A 346 -24.10 -12.72 10.36
C PRO A 346 -24.54 -11.98 11.63
N ASN A 347 -25.57 -12.50 12.29
CA ASN A 347 -26.18 -11.87 13.50
C ASN A 347 -25.24 -11.75 14.71
N ASN A 348 -24.20 -12.58 14.79
CA ASN A 348 -23.19 -12.55 15.85
C ASN A 348 -22.05 -11.56 15.57
N ILE A 349 -22.09 -10.84 14.45
CA ILE A 349 -21.14 -9.79 14.10
C ILE A 349 -21.75 -8.41 14.35
N GLU A 350 -20.98 -7.54 14.95
CA GLU A 350 -21.29 -6.13 15.19
C GLU A 350 -20.39 -5.22 14.35
N ILE A 351 -20.97 -4.21 13.71
CA ILE A 351 -20.19 -3.18 13.03
C ILE A 351 -19.68 -2.21 14.10
N SER A 352 -18.37 -2.08 14.22
CA SER A 352 -17.73 -1.17 15.19
C SER A 352 -17.45 0.21 14.61
N HIS A 353 -17.09 0.27 13.31
CA HIS A 353 -16.69 1.50 12.62
C HIS A 353 -17.26 1.57 11.21
N ILE A 354 -17.56 2.80 10.75
CA ILE A 354 -18.03 3.08 9.38
C ILE A 354 -17.28 4.25 8.75
N SER A 355 -17.07 4.20 7.45
CA SER A 355 -16.58 5.33 6.65
C SER A 355 -17.62 6.45 6.61
N LEU A 356 -17.18 7.71 6.78
CA LEU A 356 -18.06 8.86 6.59
C LEU A 356 -18.19 9.27 5.12
N PHE A 357 -17.33 8.78 4.23
CA PHE A 357 -17.42 9.07 2.80
C PHE A 357 -18.57 8.31 2.12
N ASP A 358 -18.67 7.00 2.37
CA ASP A 358 -19.59 6.12 1.63
C ASP A 358 -20.37 5.12 2.50
N LYS A 359 -20.18 5.19 3.83
CA LYS A 359 -20.82 4.29 4.81
C LYS A 359 -20.39 2.83 4.71
N SER A 360 -19.31 2.53 4.00
CA SER A 360 -18.70 1.20 4.01
C SER A 360 -18.25 0.80 5.42
N ILE A 361 -18.26 -0.51 5.68
CA ILE A 361 -17.79 -1.06 6.96
C ILE A 361 -16.30 -0.83 7.09
N GLN A 362 -15.90 -0.28 8.23
CA GLN A 362 -14.51 -0.03 8.56
C GLN A 362 -14.01 -0.82 9.76
N GLY A 363 -14.90 -1.52 10.44
CA GLY A 363 -14.53 -2.41 11.53
C GLY A 363 -15.68 -3.29 11.95
N ILE A 364 -15.35 -4.51 12.36
CA ILE A 364 -16.28 -5.49 12.92
C ILE A 364 -15.75 -6.06 14.24
N SER A 365 -16.66 -6.55 15.07
CA SER A 365 -16.34 -7.33 16.27
C SER A 365 -17.32 -8.47 16.44
N PHE A 366 -16.85 -9.59 16.98
CA PHE A 366 -17.69 -10.71 17.34
C PHE A 366 -18.33 -10.46 18.72
N LYS A 367 -19.60 -10.81 18.88
CA LYS A 367 -20.34 -10.67 20.14
C LYS A 367 -20.02 -11.79 21.13
N ASP A 368 -19.71 -12.96 20.60
CA ASP A 368 -19.57 -14.23 21.31
C ASP A 368 -18.12 -14.74 21.41
N LYS A 369 -17.20 -14.14 20.68
CA LYS A 369 -15.78 -14.53 20.60
C LYS A 369 -14.84 -13.34 20.72
N PRO A 370 -13.60 -13.53 21.23
CA PRO A 370 -12.64 -12.46 21.35
C PRO A 370 -11.96 -12.18 19.99
N ALA A 371 -12.74 -11.73 19.01
CA ALA A 371 -12.25 -11.41 17.67
C ALA A 371 -12.78 -10.06 17.20
N PHE A 372 -11.93 -9.25 16.61
CA PHE A 372 -12.28 -7.98 15.97
C PHE A 372 -11.32 -7.64 14.85
N SER A 373 -11.72 -6.68 14.00
CA SER A 373 -10.87 -6.25 12.90
C SER A 373 -11.17 -4.82 12.45
N PHE A 374 -10.23 -4.26 11.71
CA PHE A 374 -10.33 -2.92 11.15
C PHE A 374 -9.87 -2.89 9.69
N GLN A 375 -10.65 -2.22 8.81
CA GLN A 375 -10.38 -2.17 7.37
C GLN A 375 -9.21 -1.25 7.02
N GLY A 376 -9.05 -0.13 7.72
CA GLY A 376 -7.94 0.80 7.52
C GLY A 376 -6.66 0.34 8.22
N HIS A 377 -5.67 1.22 8.23
CA HIS A 377 -4.31 0.97 8.72
C HIS A 377 -4.05 1.75 10.03
N PRO A 378 -4.29 1.13 11.21
CA PRO A 378 -4.07 1.79 12.49
C PRO A 378 -2.58 2.00 12.83
N GLU A 379 -1.69 1.34 12.10
CA GLU A 379 -0.24 1.52 12.20
C GLU A 379 0.24 2.78 11.50
N ALA A 380 -0.60 3.44 10.69
CA ALA A 380 -0.21 4.52 9.79
C ALA A 380 0.89 4.11 8.79
N SER A 381 1.99 4.85 8.67
CA SER A 381 3.11 4.60 7.76
C SER A 381 2.70 4.39 6.29
N PRO A 382 2.22 5.48 5.62
CA PRO A 382 2.03 6.83 6.15
C PRO A 382 0.66 7.05 6.80
N GLY A 383 0.52 8.14 7.53
CA GLY A 383 -0.78 8.64 7.93
C GLY A 383 -0.92 9.00 9.40
N PRO A 384 -2.15 9.40 9.81
CA PRO A 384 -2.48 9.75 11.17
C PRO A 384 -2.53 8.53 12.10
N GLN A 385 -2.33 8.77 13.39
CA GLN A 385 -2.30 7.73 14.43
C GLN A 385 -3.54 7.73 15.32
N ASP A 386 -4.63 8.38 14.90
CA ASP A 386 -5.84 8.53 15.70
C ASP A 386 -6.40 7.20 16.20
N ILE A 387 -6.28 6.15 15.39
CA ILE A 387 -6.85 4.82 15.67
C ILE A 387 -5.83 3.79 16.17
N VAL A 388 -4.62 4.20 16.50
CA VAL A 388 -3.56 3.33 17.04
C VAL A 388 -3.98 2.55 18.30
N GLY A 389 -5.02 3.04 18.99
CA GLY A 389 -5.61 2.41 20.18
C GLY A 389 -6.11 0.98 19.95
N LEU A 390 -6.35 0.54 18.71
CA LEU A 390 -6.77 -0.83 18.39
C LEU A 390 -5.71 -1.88 18.78
N PHE A 391 -4.43 -1.57 18.68
CA PHE A 391 -3.36 -2.45 19.16
C PHE A 391 -3.40 -2.61 20.69
N LYS A 392 -3.76 -1.56 21.42
CA LYS A 392 -3.98 -1.65 22.89
C LYS A 392 -5.21 -2.51 23.19
N GLN A 393 -6.28 -2.36 22.44
CA GLN A 393 -7.50 -3.20 22.56
C GLN A 393 -7.15 -4.68 22.38
N PHE A 394 -6.34 -5.05 21.39
CA PHE A 394 -5.89 -6.42 21.18
C PHE A 394 -5.11 -6.96 22.37
N LYS A 395 -4.13 -6.20 22.88
CA LYS A 395 -3.39 -6.55 24.09
C LYS A 395 -4.30 -6.77 25.31
N GLU A 396 -5.27 -5.89 25.52
CA GLU A 396 -6.24 -6.03 26.63
C GLU A 396 -7.12 -7.27 26.49
N MET A 397 -7.47 -7.63 25.25
CA MET A 397 -8.21 -8.85 24.94
C MET A 397 -7.40 -10.09 25.25
N ILE A 398 -6.10 -10.14 24.90
CA ILE A 398 -5.18 -11.21 25.28
C ILE A 398 -5.11 -11.34 26.81
N ASN A 399 -4.91 -10.23 27.53
CA ASN A 399 -4.87 -10.22 28.99
C ASN A 399 -6.14 -10.79 29.64
N LYS A 400 -7.30 -10.45 29.10
CA LYS A 400 -8.57 -10.97 29.63
C LYS A 400 -8.72 -12.47 29.39
N ASN A 401 -8.24 -12.94 28.25
CA ASN A 401 -8.32 -14.37 27.90
C ASN A 401 -7.34 -15.21 28.74
N ALA A 402 -6.12 -14.73 28.95
CA ALA A 402 -5.13 -15.39 29.79
C ALA A 402 -5.58 -15.59 31.26
N LYS A 403 -6.41 -14.68 31.79
CA LYS A 403 -6.99 -14.79 33.16
C LYS A 403 -8.14 -15.77 33.27
N LYS A 404 -8.67 -16.29 32.16
CA LYS A 404 -9.73 -17.28 32.13
C LYS A 404 -9.20 -18.72 32.03
N LYS A 405 -7.93 -18.88 31.61
CA LYS A 405 -7.18 -20.14 31.62
C LYS A 405 -6.56 -20.36 33.01
#